data_a7eb6d9a227e37a083683fa18911e9c6
#
_entry.id   a7eb6d9a227e37a083683fa18911e9c6
#
_cell.length_a   1.000
_cell.length_b   1.000
_cell.length_c   1.000
_cell.angle_alpha   90.00
_cell.angle_beta   90.00
_cell.angle_gamma   90.00
#
_symmetry.space_group_name_H-M   'P 1'
#
loop_
_entity.id
_entity.type
_entity.pdbx_description
1 polymer ?
#
loop_
_entity_poly.entity_id
_entity_poly.type
_entity_poly.pdbx_seq_one_letter_code
_entity_poly.pdbx_strand_id
1 'polypeptide(L)'
;MKNKVLYFPYINVPNSAWFTRMLLYWDEVGAIVPHDFIENPEKLGEHTRSLVQECLVKQVIPQDHLYNIPSFKDSFLKYINSLKKNIIERRRTSFRKGNNSNIHIEKMDGLEYELSDMGLAQEFHYPWWFIEVDTGREFMAYLAATLGKLPDLQLDPISDDIEHLQNFLYSSRSAESDHKKISNLRLEILEDIFPSPKEPLKAVEISNFKEQHSDKLKAFRIKVEKEIIDIAVIESEELRKRRLELFKEESKDAIKEIIDAMKISGFKG
;
A
#
# COMPACT_ATOMS: atom_id res chain seq x y z
N MET A 1 8.99 1.61 17.33
CA MET A 1 7.91 1.49 16.34
C MET A 1 8.47 0.75 15.15
N LYS A 2 7.91 -0.37 14.71
CA LYS A 2 8.35 -1.01 13.47
C LYS A 2 7.65 -0.29 12.32
N ASN A 3 8.42 0.31 11.43
CA ASN A 3 7.90 0.95 10.23
C ASN A 3 7.63 -0.10 9.17
N LYS A 4 6.38 -0.50 9.06
CA LYS A 4 5.91 -1.56 8.17
C LYS A 4 4.76 -1.08 7.32
N VAL A 5 4.72 -1.50 6.06
CA VAL A 5 3.64 -1.15 5.13
C VAL A 5 3.05 -2.37 4.43
N LEU A 6 1.78 -2.25 4.04
CA LEU A 6 1.05 -3.25 3.28
C LEU A 6 0.66 -2.67 1.91
N TYR A 7 1.32 -3.15 0.87
CA TYR A 7 1.00 -2.76 -0.50
C TYR A 7 -0.31 -3.40 -0.97
N PHE A 8 -1.13 -2.61 -1.60
CA PHE A 8 -2.37 -3.01 -2.27
C PHE A 8 -2.64 -2.10 -3.49
N PRO A 9 -3.55 -2.39 -4.41
CA PRO A 9 -4.51 -3.51 -4.41
C PRO A 9 -4.01 -4.76 -5.16
N TYR A 10 -2.89 -4.63 -5.88
CA TYR A 10 -2.44 -5.65 -6.81
C TYR A 10 -1.65 -6.77 -6.11
N ILE A 11 -1.65 -7.96 -6.72
CA ILE A 11 -0.86 -9.11 -6.25
C ILE A 11 0.61 -8.90 -6.60
N ASN A 12 0.87 -8.42 -7.84
CA ASN A 12 2.21 -8.07 -8.27
C ASN A 12 2.52 -6.63 -7.87
N VAL A 13 3.65 -6.43 -7.21
CA VAL A 13 4.13 -5.10 -6.87
C VAL A 13 4.74 -4.41 -8.09
N PRO A 14 4.67 -3.07 -8.18
CA PRO A 14 5.16 -2.37 -9.36
C PRO A 14 6.69 -2.39 -9.45
N ASN A 15 7.20 -2.64 -10.66
CA ASN A 15 8.63 -2.47 -10.96
C ASN A 15 8.90 -1.00 -11.27
N SER A 16 8.99 -0.18 -10.23
CA SER A 16 9.10 1.27 -10.36
C SER A 16 10.08 1.88 -9.35
N ALA A 17 10.58 3.08 -9.67
CA ALA A 17 11.39 3.87 -8.75
C ALA A 17 10.65 4.19 -7.44
N TRP A 18 9.34 4.40 -7.52
CA TRP A 18 8.48 4.60 -6.35
C TRP A 18 8.52 3.40 -5.40
N PHE A 19 8.33 2.18 -5.93
CA PHE A 19 8.34 0.99 -5.09
C PHE A 19 9.72 0.65 -4.55
N THR A 20 10.77 0.88 -5.35
CA THR A 20 12.17 0.77 -4.87
C THR A 20 12.41 1.70 -3.67
N ARG A 21 11.92 2.93 -3.73
CA ARG A 21 11.98 3.88 -2.61
C ARG A 21 11.26 3.33 -1.37
N MET A 22 10.10 2.73 -1.54
CA MET A 22 9.36 2.10 -0.44
C MET A 22 10.17 0.95 0.19
N LEU A 23 10.77 0.09 -0.62
CA LEU A 23 11.62 -1.00 -0.14
C LEU A 23 12.84 -0.49 0.65
N LEU A 24 13.44 0.62 0.25
CA LEU A 24 14.59 1.20 0.94
C LEU A 24 14.22 1.93 2.23
N TYR A 25 13.06 2.56 2.26
CA TYR A 25 12.63 3.35 3.42
C TYR A 25 12.02 2.49 4.53
N TRP A 26 11.16 1.52 4.21
CA TRP A 26 10.44 0.72 5.19
C TRP A 26 11.25 -0.50 5.64
N ASP A 27 11.07 -0.87 6.92
CA ASP A 27 11.71 -2.08 7.48
C ASP A 27 11.11 -3.34 6.87
N GLU A 28 9.78 -3.35 6.72
CA GLU A 28 9.03 -4.48 6.17
C GLU A 28 7.98 -3.95 5.19
N VAL A 29 7.93 -4.55 4.01
CA VAL A 29 6.92 -4.30 3.00
C VAL A 29 6.14 -5.59 2.79
N GLY A 30 4.84 -5.58 3.10
CA GLY A 30 3.93 -6.67 2.79
C GLY A 30 3.18 -6.43 1.48
N ALA A 31 2.73 -7.49 0.83
CA ALA A 31 1.79 -7.45 -0.29
C ALA A 31 0.66 -8.46 -0.07
N ILE A 32 -0.57 -8.09 -0.44
CA ILE A 32 -1.75 -8.96 -0.28
C ILE A 32 -1.78 -9.99 -1.39
N VAL A 33 -1.42 -11.23 -1.06
CA VAL A 33 -1.25 -12.32 -2.02
C VAL A 33 -2.16 -13.50 -1.65
N PRO A 34 -2.97 -14.06 -2.58
CA PRO A 34 -3.73 -15.28 -2.36
C PRO A 34 -2.83 -16.48 -2.08
N HIS A 35 -3.31 -17.48 -1.34
CA HIS A 35 -2.56 -18.69 -1.01
C HIS A 35 -2.13 -19.47 -2.26
N ASP A 36 -2.97 -19.50 -3.30
CA ASP A 36 -2.64 -20.11 -4.59
C ASP A 36 -1.31 -19.64 -5.18
N PHE A 37 -0.88 -18.39 -4.92
CA PHE A 37 0.39 -17.84 -5.38
C PHE A 37 1.59 -18.22 -4.48
N ILE A 38 1.32 -18.75 -3.29
CA ILE A 38 2.35 -19.36 -2.44
C ILE A 38 2.67 -20.78 -2.95
N GLU A 39 1.62 -21.54 -3.26
CA GLU A 39 1.76 -22.91 -3.78
C GLU A 39 2.30 -22.92 -5.22
N ASN A 40 1.99 -21.88 -5.99
CA ASN A 40 2.37 -21.73 -7.40
C ASN A 40 3.12 -20.40 -7.63
N PRO A 41 4.38 -20.26 -7.13
CA PRO A 41 5.13 -18.99 -7.21
C PRO A 41 5.38 -18.50 -8.63
N GLU A 42 5.33 -19.39 -9.62
CA GLU A 42 5.46 -19.04 -11.04
C GLU A 42 4.31 -18.16 -11.57
N LYS A 43 3.17 -18.14 -10.88
CA LYS A 43 2.05 -17.22 -11.18
C LYS A 43 2.36 -15.77 -10.82
N LEU A 44 3.31 -15.53 -9.91
CA LEU A 44 3.83 -14.19 -9.64
C LEU A 44 4.65 -13.70 -10.83
N GLY A 45 4.53 -12.42 -11.15
CA GLY A 45 5.43 -11.76 -12.07
C GLY A 45 6.88 -11.88 -11.61
N GLU A 46 7.82 -11.97 -12.55
CA GLU A 46 9.26 -12.20 -12.27
C GLU A 46 9.82 -11.22 -11.23
N HIS A 47 9.48 -9.92 -11.37
CA HIS A 47 9.92 -8.88 -10.41
C HIS A 47 9.41 -9.16 -8.99
N THR A 48 8.11 -9.40 -8.82
CA THR A 48 7.53 -9.68 -7.50
C THR A 48 8.12 -10.94 -6.89
N ARG A 49 8.27 -12.00 -7.68
CA ARG A 49 8.86 -13.26 -7.23
C ARG A 49 10.29 -13.07 -6.76
N SER A 50 11.12 -12.32 -7.48
CA SER A 50 12.49 -12.05 -7.06
C SER A 50 12.55 -11.25 -5.75
N LEU A 51 11.66 -10.29 -5.53
CA LEU A 51 11.57 -9.55 -4.27
C LEU A 51 11.15 -10.42 -3.09
N VAL A 52 10.24 -11.38 -3.32
CA VAL A 52 9.84 -12.37 -2.30
C VAL A 52 10.99 -13.30 -1.96
N GLN A 53 11.73 -13.80 -2.95
CA GLN A 53 12.90 -14.67 -2.77
C GLN A 53 14.03 -13.98 -1.96
N GLU A 54 14.24 -12.68 -2.18
CA GLU A 54 15.19 -11.84 -1.43
C GLU A 54 14.63 -11.35 -0.07
N CYS A 55 13.45 -11.84 0.36
CA CYS A 55 12.79 -11.42 1.60
C CYS A 55 12.52 -9.90 1.70
N LEU A 56 12.48 -9.19 0.57
CA LEU A 56 12.17 -7.75 0.51
C LEU A 56 10.67 -7.47 0.57
N VAL A 57 9.85 -8.42 0.10
CA VAL A 57 8.39 -8.36 0.16
C VAL A 57 7.87 -9.60 0.86
N LYS A 58 7.09 -9.39 1.93
CA LYS A 58 6.39 -10.44 2.66
C LYS A 58 5.01 -10.67 2.06
N GLN A 59 4.67 -11.90 1.77
CA GLN A 59 3.33 -12.25 1.33
C GLN A 59 2.37 -12.27 2.53
N VAL A 60 1.31 -11.46 2.47
CA VAL A 60 0.23 -11.43 3.47
C VAL A 60 -0.97 -12.15 2.86
N ILE A 61 -1.30 -13.31 3.42
CA ILE A 61 -2.37 -14.19 2.92
C ILE A 61 -3.67 -13.80 3.62
N PRO A 62 -4.68 -13.28 2.90
CA PRO A 62 -5.94 -12.85 3.55
C PRO A 62 -6.62 -13.98 4.33
N GLN A 63 -6.67 -15.18 3.77
CA GLN A 63 -7.34 -16.33 4.40
C GLN A 63 -6.79 -16.69 5.78
N ASP A 64 -5.48 -16.51 6.02
CA ASP A 64 -4.85 -16.81 7.32
C ASP A 64 -5.37 -15.89 8.45
N HIS A 65 -5.98 -14.77 8.09
CA HIS A 65 -6.38 -13.73 9.02
C HIS A 65 -7.90 -13.50 9.06
N LEU A 66 -8.58 -13.55 7.91
CA LEU A 66 -9.98 -13.13 7.80
C LEU A 66 -10.94 -14.00 8.63
N TYR A 67 -10.67 -15.30 8.76
CA TYR A 67 -11.50 -16.21 9.54
C TYR A 67 -11.56 -15.83 11.03
N ASN A 68 -10.59 -15.08 11.53
CA ASN A 68 -10.57 -14.55 12.90
C ASN A 68 -11.30 -13.22 13.06
N ILE A 69 -11.90 -12.68 11.98
CA ILE A 69 -12.60 -11.39 11.97
C ILE A 69 -14.09 -11.63 11.66
N PRO A 70 -14.92 -12.02 12.67
CA PRO A 70 -16.28 -12.48 12.41
C PRO A 70 -17.17 -11.48 11.69
N SER A 71 -16.87 -10.18 11.79
CA SER A 71 -17.65 -9.11 11.18
C SER A 71 -17.05 -8.57 9.87
N PHE A 72 -16.01 -9.22 9.31
CA PHE A 72 -15.33 -8.70 8.12
C PHE A 72 -16.31 -8.48 6.96
N LYS A 73 -16.96 -9.54 6.52
CA LYS A 73 -17.94 -9.50 5.43
C LYS A 73 -19.11 -8.58 5.76
N ASP A 74 -19.72 -8.76 6.94
CA ASP A 74 -20.90 -7.99 7.36
C ASP A 74 -20.65 -6.49 7.44
N SER A 75 -19.45 -6.09 7.89
CA SER A 75 -19.09 -4.68 7.98
C SER A 75 -18.98 -4.03 6.60
N PHE A 76 -18.39 -4.73 5.63
CA PHE A 76 -18.35 -4.22 4.26
C PHE A 76 -19.73 -4.17 3.60
N LEU A 77 -20.54 -5.22 3.75
CA LEU A 77 -21.93 -5.25 3.27
C LEU A 77 -22.78 -4.14 3.89
N LYS A 78 -22.65 -3.91 5.19
CA LYS A 78 -23.31 -2.78 5.87
C LYS A 78 -22.93 -1.44 5.27
N TYR A 79 -21.65 -1.26 4.94
CA TYR A 79 -21.19 -0.06 4.25
C TYR A 79 -21.83 0.06 2.86
N ILE A 80 -21.78 -0.96 2.02
CA ILE A 80 -22.39 -0.93 0.67
C ILE A 80 -23.90 -0.66 0.75
N ASN A 81 -24.61 -1.32 1.66
CA ASN A 81 -26.03 -1.10 1.87
C ASN A 81 -26.38 0.30 2.41
N SER A 82 -25.43 1.00 3.02
CA SER A 82 -25.63 2.39 3.48
C SER A 82 -25.51 3.42 2.36
N LEU A 83 -25.03 3.03 1.18
CA LEU A 83 -24.92 3.93 0.04
C LEU A 83 -26.30 4.35 -0.48
N LYS A 84 -26.39 5.58 -0.95
CA LYS A 84 -27.64 6.08 -1.55
C LYS A 84 -28.05 5.21 -2.74
N LYS A 85 -29.35 4.98 -2.89
CA LYS A 85 -29.92 4.14 -3.94
C LYS A 85 -29.47 4.51 -5.36
N ASN A 86 -29.35 5.80 -5.65
CA ASN A 86 -28.84 6.28 -6.93
C ASN A 86 -27.35 5.95 -7.17
N ILE A 87 -26.54 5.83 -6.12
CA ILE A 87 -25.14 5.40 -6.23
C ILE A 87 -25.09 3.93 -6.62
N ILE A 88 -25.87 3.08 -5.97
CA ILE A 88 -25.93 1.64 -6.28
C ILE A 88 -26.42 1.43 -7.72
N GLU A 89 -27.45 2.13 -8.17
CA GLU A 89 -27.95 2.01 -9.56
C GLU A 89 -26.91 2.50 -10.58
N ARG A 90 -26.16 3.55 -10.28
CA ARG A 90 -25.04 4.01 -11.12
C ARG A 90 -23.96 2.93 -11.21
N ARG A 91 -23.58 2.29 -10.09
CA ARG A 91 -22.60 1.22 -10.06
C ARG A 91 -23.04 0.00 -10.86
N ARG A 92 -24.30 -0.43 -10.71
CA ARG A 92 -24.87 -1.51 -11.52
C ARG A 92 -24.81 -1.19 -13.02
N THR A 93 -25.10 0.06 -13.38
CA THR A 93 -25.02 0.51 -14.77
C THR A 93 -23.58 0.53 -15.27
N SER A 94 -22.64 0.99 -14.45
CA SER A 94 -21.20 0.99 -14.72
C SER A 94 -20.70 -0.44 -14.97
N PHE A 95 -21.06 -1.37 -14.08
CA PHE A 95 -20.71 -2.79 -14.17
C PHE A 95 -21.21 -3.44 -15.48
N ARG A 96 -22.48 -3.22 -15.85
CA ARG A 96 -23.05 -3.71 -17.11
C ARG A 96 -22.33 -3.18 -18.36
N LYS A 97 -21.67 -2.04 -18.27
CA LYS A 97 -20.83 -1.46 -19.32
C LYS A 97 -19.40 -2.01 -19.35
N GLY A 98 -19.09 -2.97 -18.48
CA GLY A 98 -17.78 -3.60 -18.41
C GLY A 98 -16.75 -2.86 -17.53
N ASN A 99 -17.17 -1.85 -16.74
CA ASN A 99 -16.27 -1.20 -15.79
C ASN A 99 -16.13 -2.07 -14.54
N ASN A 100 -15.13 -2.92 -14.55
CA ASN A 100 -14.87 -3.87 -13.48
C ASN A 100 -13.39 -4.03 -13.19
N SER A 101 -13.08 -4.60 -12.06
CA SER A 101 -11.75 -5.05 -11.64
C SER A 101 -11.80 -6.54 -11.31
N ASN A 102 -10.68 -7.24 -11.51
CA ASN A 102 -10.57 -8.65 -11.20
C ASN A 102 -10.08 -8.83 -9.78
N ILE A 103 -10.84 -9.55 -8.95
CA ILE A 103 -10.45 -9.87 -7.59
C ILE A 103 -10.45 -11.40 -7.43
N HIS A 104 -9.40 -11.92 -6.81
CA HIS A 104 -9.27 -13.34 -6.51
C HIS A 104 -10.16 -13.71 -5.34
N ILE A 105 -10.88 -14.84 -5.43
CA ILE A 105 -11.88 -15.29 -4.44
C ILE A 105 -11.30 -15.37 -3.01
N GLU A 106 -10.04 -15.78 -2.86
CA GLU A 106 -9.39 -15.89 -1.57
C GLU A 106 -9.21 -14.56 -0.81
N LYS A 107 -9.43 -13.43 -1.48
CA LYS A 107 -9.44 -12.12 -0.84
C LYS A 107 -10.81 -11.76 -0.27
N MET A 108 -11.88 -12.46 -0.64
CA MET A 108 -13.27 -11.99 -0.52
C MET A 108 -14.07 -12.63 0.62
N ASP A 109 -13.63 -13.79 1.13
CA ASP A 109 -14.29 -14.49 2.25
C ASP A 109 -15.81 -14.72 2.04
N GLY A 110 -16.20 -15.10 0.83
CA GLY A 110 -17.61 -15.34 0.45
C GLY A 110 -18.41 -14.07 0.11
N LEU A 111 -17.82 -12.89 0.16
CA LEU A 111 -18.47 -11.61 -0.18
C LEU A 111 -18.92 -11.53 -1.64
N GLU A 112 -18.27 -12.26 -2.52
CA GLU A 112 -18.54 -12.28 -3.96
C GLU A 112 -19.99 -12.68 -4.28
N TYR A 113 -20.56 -13.57 -3.51
CA TYR A 113 -21.95 -14.02 -3.74
C TYR A 113 -22.97 -12.93 -3.41
N GLU A 114 -22.84 -12.25 -2.28
CA GLU A 114 -23.72 -11.14 -1.90
C GLU A 114 -23.58 -9.95 -2.86
N LEU A 115 -22.36 -9.66 -3.32
CA LEU A 115 -22.16 -8.62 -4.34
C LEU A 115 -22.76 -9.02 -5.69
N SER A 116 -22.75 -10.31 -6.03
CA SER A 116 -23.43 -10.84 -7.23
C SER A 116 -24.94 -10.67 -7.15
N ASP A 117 -25.55 -11.01 -6.01
CA ASP A 117 -26.98 -10.80 -5.76
C ASP A 117 -27.37 -9.32 -5.83
N MET A 118 -26.46 -8.43 -5.47
CA MET A 118 -26.63 -6.98 -5.61
C MET A 118 -26.40 -6.47 -7.04
N GLY A 119 -25.94 -7.32 -7.98
CA GLY A 119 -25.60 -6.94 -9.36
C GLY A 119 -24.32 -6.10 -9.46
N LEU A 120 -23.39 -6.28 -8.54
CA LEU A 120 -22.10 -5.60 -8.46
C LEU A 120 -20.90 -6.53 -8.68
N ALA A 121 -21.15 -7.84 -8.83
CA ALA A 121 -20.13 -8.84 -9.10
C ALA A 121 -20.64 -9.92 -10.04
N GLN A 122 -19.71 -10.63 -10.68
CA GLN A 122 -19.97 -11.79 -11.51
C GLN A 122 -18.72 -12.68 -11.55
N GLU A 123 -18.88 -13.99 -11.49
CA GLU A 123 -17.80 -14.92 -11.76
C GLU A 123 -17.26 -14.71 -13.17
N PHE A 124 -15.94 -14.56 -13.29
CA PHE A 124 -15.27 -14.46 -14.60
C PHE A 124 -14.78 -15.84 -15.04
N HIS A 125 -13.86 -16.41 -14.33
CA HIS A 125 -13.40 -17.79 -14.40
C HIS A 125 -12.72 -18.12 -13.07
N TYR A 126 -13.06 -19.25 -12.49
CA TYR A 126 -12.47 -19.65 -11.21
C TYR A 126 -10.92 -19.58 -11.26
N PRO A 127 -10.28 -18.96 -10.28
CA PRO A 127 -10.81 -18.37 -9.02
C PRO A 127 -11.04 -16.85 -9.05
N TRP A 128 -11.30 -16.25 -10.20
CA TRP A 128 -11.42 -14.81 -10.40
C TRP A 128 -12.85 -14.34 -10.55
N TRP A 129 -13.15 -13.19 -9.95
CA TRP A 129 -14.42 -12.49 -10.04
C TRP A 129 -14.24 -11.10 -10.63
N PHE A 130 -15.16 -10.70 -11.51
CA PHE A 130 -15.36 -9.31 -11.87
C PHE A 130 -16.14 -8.63 -10.77
N ILE A 131 -15.62 -7.53 -10.26
CA ILE A 131 -16.28 -6.67 -9.28
C ILE A 131 -16.40 -5.29 -9.89
N GLU A 132 -17.56 -4.63 -9.71
CA GLU A 132 -17.72 -3.25 -10.15
C GLU A 132 -16.58 -2.38 -9.63
N VAL A 133 -16.01 -1.52 -10.50
CA VAL A 133 -14.72 -0.87 -10.29
C VAL A 133 -14.62 -0.08 -8.98
N ASP A 134 -15.61 0.76 -8.65
CA ASP A 134 -15.61 1.54 -7.42
C ASP A 134 -15.79 0.64 -6.19
N THR A 135 -16.65 -0.37 -6.29
CA THR A 135 -16.87 -1.37 -5.24
C THR A 135 -15.59 -2.18 -4.98
N GLY A 136 -14.91 -2.59 -6.05
CA GLY A 136 -13.63 -3.32 -5.94
C GLY A 136 -12.53 -2.48 -5.30
N ARG A 137 -12.42 -1.20 -5.66
CA ARG A 137 -11.48 -0.25 -5.05
C ARG A 137 -11.72 -0.08 -3.56
N GLU A 138 -12.98 0.16 -3.19
CA GLU A 138 -13.35 0.32 -1.77
C GLU A 138 -13.13 -0.97 -0.99
N PHE A 139 -13.44 -2.12 -1.59
CA PHE A 139 -13.17 -3.41 -0.98
C PHE A 139 -11.69 -3.65 -0.73
N MET A 140 -10.82 -3.42 -1.71
CA MET A 140 -9.38 -3.61 -1.55
C MET A 140 -8.78 -2.65 -0.52
N ALA A 141 -9.28 -1.41 -0.45
CA ALA A 141 -8.90 -0.46 0.59
C ALA A 141 -9.37 -0.92 1.99
N TYR A 142 -10.60 -1.43 2.09
CA TYR A 142 -11.14 -2.00 3.33
C TYR A 142 -10.34 -3.23 3.79
N LEU A 143 -10.02 -4.15 2.88
CA LEU A 143 -9.22 -5.34 3.16
C LEU A 143 -7.84 -4.95 3.69
N ALA A 144 -7.15 -4.04 3.00
CA ALA A 144 -5.83 -3.58 3.42
C ALA A 144 -5.86 -2.89 4.79
N ALA A 145 -6.88 -2.05 5.05
CA ALA A 145 -7.07 -1.40 6.34
C ALA A 145 -7.34 -2.41 7.47
N THR A 146 -8.13 -3.44 7.18
CA THR A 146 -8.48 -4.47 8.15
C THR A 146 -7.27 -5.33 8.50
N LEU A 147 -6.56 -5.84 7.49
CA LEU A 147 -5.34 -6.63 7.70
C LEU A 147 -4.26 -5.81 8.40
N GLY A 148 -4.08 -4.55 8.00
CA GLY A 148 -3.06 -3.67 8.56
C GLY A 148 -3.22 -3.39 10.06
N LYS A 149 -4.45 -3.42 10.58
CA LYS A 149 -4.77 -3.21 12.01
C LYS A 149 -4.58 -4.44 12.90
N LEU A 150 -4.36 -5.61 12.31
CA LEU A 150 -4.20 -6.83 13.10
C LEU A 150 -2.94 -6.76 13.97
N PRO A 151 -3.02 -7.22 15.24
CA PRO A 151 -1.92 -7.12 16.20
C PRO A 151 -0.63 -7.81 15.77
N ASP A 152 -0.74 -8.88 14.98
CA ASP A 152 0.37 -9.67 14.45
C ASP A 152 0.99 -9.08 13.17
N LEU A 153 0.25 -8.24 12.45
CA LEU A 153 0.72 -7.58 11.24
C LEU A 153 1.20 -6.15 11.49
N GLN A 154 0.34 -5.27 11.98
CA GLN A 154 0.63 -3.85 12.25
C GLN A 154 1.30 -3.16 11.04
N LEU A 155 0.65 -3.22 9.88
CA LEU A 155 1.12 -2.70 8.61
C LEU A 155 0.29 -1.50 8.18
N ASP A 156 0.92 -0.38 7.84
CA ASP A 156 0.22 0.77 7.28
C ASP A 156 -0.08 0.54 5.79
N PRO A 157 -1.36 0.62 5.35
CA PRO A 157 -1.69 0.44 3.94
C PRO A 157 -1.06 1.50 3.04
N ILE A 158 -0.51 1.06 1.90
CA ILE A 158 0.16 1.92 0.91
C ILE A 158 -0.19 1.46 -0.51
N SER A 159 -0.35 2.44 -1.41
CA SER A 159 -0.64 2.19 -2.83
C SER A 159 0.05 3.23 -3.70
N ASP A 160 0.46 2.84 -4.90
CA ASP A 160 0.90 3.72 -5.98
C ASP A 160 -0.29 4.25 -6.81
N ASP A 161 -1.48 3.72 -6.58
CA ASP A 161 -2.72 4.17 -7.21
C ASP A 161 -3.44 5.17 -6.28
N ILE A 162 -3.46 6.44 -6.70
CA ILE A 162 -4.08 7.55 -5.95
C ILE A 162 -5.57 7.29 -5.70
N GLU A 163 -6.29 6.69 -6.65
CA GLU A 163 -7.73 6.40 -6.49
C GLU A 163 -7.97 5.36 -5.40
N HIS A 164 -7.15 4.32 -5.32
CA HIS A 164 -7.20 3.34 -4.24
C HIS A 164 -6.84 3.95 -2.89
N LEU A 165 -5.82 4.79 -2.86
CA LEU A 165 -5.41 5.48 -1.64
C LEU A 165 -6.50 6.44 -1.14
N GLN A 166 -7.16 7.18 -2.03
CA GLN A 166 -8.27 8.05 -1.65
C GLN A 166 -9.45 7.26 -1.06
N ASN A 167 -9.82 6.13 -1.67
CA ASN A 167 -10.89 5.27 -1.14
C ASN A 167 -10.55 4.73 0.25
N PHE A 168 -9.29 4.32 0.49
CA PHE A 168 -8.81 3.96 1.81
C PHE A 168 -8.99 5.11 2.81
N LEU A 169 -8.62 6.31 2.40
CA LEU A 169 -8.71 7.51 3.24
C LEU A 169 -10.16 7.92 3.57
N TYR A 170 -11.13 7.62 2.69
CA TYR A 170 -12.56 7.92 2.92
C TYR A 170 -13.27 6.85 3.74
N SER A 171 -12.84 5.58 3.68
CA SER A 171 -13.49 4.48 4.40
C SER A 171 -13.23 4.50 5.91
N SER A 172 -12.20 5.18 6.35
CA SER A 172 -11.80 5.27 7.75
C SER A 172 -12.31 6.55 8.44
N ARG A 173 -13.57 6.56 8.87
CA ARG A 173 -14.32 7.74 9.30
C ARG A 173 -14.13 8.24 10.75
N SER A 174 -13.26 7.67 11.59
CA SER A 174 -13.08 8.17 12.97
C SER A 174 -11.63 8.07 13.44
N ALA A 175 -11.18 8.96 14.28
CA ALA A 175 -9.82 9.03 14.91
C ALA A 175 -8.60 9.11 13.97
N GLU A 176 -8.80 9.06 12.67
CA GLU A 176 -7.81 8.85 11.61
C GLU A 176 -7.39 10.14 10.90
N SER A 177 -7.87 11.32 11.32
CA SER A 177 -7.43 12.57 10.68
C SER A 177 -5.92 12.77 10.82
N ASP A 178 -5.36 12.35 11.95
CA ASP A 178 -3.93 12.52 12.24
C ASP A 178 -3.09 11.44 11.57
N HIS A 179 -3.51 10.17 11.58
CA HIS A 179 -2.87 9.11 10.80
C HIS A 179 -2.84 9.42 9.30
N LYS A 180 -3.93 9.94 8.78
CA LYS A 180 -4.05 10.36 7.38
C LYS A 180 -3.11 11.50 7.05
N LYS A 181 -3.09 12.55 7.88
CA LYS A 181 -2.17 13.69 7.73
C LYS A 181 -0.72 13.22 7.75
N ILE A 182 -0.37 12.37 8.70
CA ILE A 182 0.97 11.80 8.86
C ILE A 182 1.35 10.97 7.62
N SER A 183 0.48 10.09 7.13
CA SER A 183 0.76 9.26 5.96
C SER A 183 0.93 10.08 4.69
N ASN A 184 0.08 11.08 4.45
CA ASN A 184 0.22 11.97 3.30
C ASN A 184 1.50 12.80 3.38
N LEU A 185 1.81 13.37 4.53
CA LEU A 185 3.02 14.15 4.75
C LEU A 185 4.28 13.28 4.56
N ARG A 186 4.24 12.04 5.02
CA ARG A 186 5.33 11.08 4.80
C ARG A 186 5.58 10.81 3.32
N LEU A 187 4.50 10.56 2.55
CA LEU A 187 4.62 10.36 1.11
C LEU A 187 5.18 11.58 0.41
N GLU A 188 4.67 12.79 0.72
CA GLU A 188 5.16 14.05 0.19
C GLU A 188 6.65 14.25 0.47
N ILE A 189 7.08 14.04 1.72
CA ILE A 189 8.49 14.15 2.10
C ILE A 189 9.33 13.13 1.34
N LEU A 190 8.88 11.88 1.24
CA LEU A 190 9.65 10.84 0.54
C LEU A 190 9.75 11.10 -0.97
N GLU A 191 8.71 11.64 -1.58
CA GLU A 191 8.75 12.01 -3.00
C GLU A 191 9.75 13.12 -3.27
N ASP A 192 9.80 14.09 -2.38
CA ASP A 192 10.63 15.28 -2.56
C ASP A 192 12.10 15.08 -2.21
N ILE A 193 12.40 14.31 -1.17
CA ILE A 193 13.76 14.27 -0.62
C ILE A 193 14.45 12.90 -0.68
N PHE A 194 13.71 11.80 -0.73
CA PHE A 194 14.36 10.49 -0.74
C PHE A 194 14.85 10.15 -2.16
N PRO A 195 16.15 9.82 -2.32
CA PRO A 195 16.71 9.55 -3.64
C PRO A 195 16.03 8.34 -4.29
N SER A 196 15.67 8.49 -5.54
CA SER A 196 15.15 7.40 -6.36
C SER A 196 16.16 7.02 -7.43
N PRO A 197 16.42 5.74 -7.63
CA PRO A 197 17.22 5.31 -8.76
C PRO A 197 16.49 5.66 -10.07
N LYS A 198 17.25 6.01 -11.11
CA LYS A 198 16.68 6.33 -12.43
C LYS A 198 16.08 5.11 -13.14
N GLU A 199 16.62 3.94 -12.83
CA GLU A 199 16.19 2.67 -13.41
C GLU A 199 15.75 1.71 -12.29
N PRO A 200 14.79 0.82 -12.55
CA PRO A 200 14.42 -0.22 -11.60
C PRO A 200 15.63 -1.10 -11.26
N LEU A 201 15.81 -1.36 -9.97
CA LEU A 201 16.91 -2.18 -9.47
C LEU A 201 16.51 -3.65 -9.38
N LYS A 202 17.49 -4.53 -9.48
CA LYS A 202 17.27 -5.95 -9.20
C LYS A 202 17.08 -6.16 -7.69
N ALA A 203 16.27 -7.16 -7.34
CA ALA A 203 15.98 -7.48 -5.93
C ALA A 203 17.27 -7.69 -5.11
N VAL A 204 18.24 -8.45 -5.65
CA VAL A 204 19.52 -8.69 -4.99
C VAL A 204 20.33 -7.40 -4.73
N GLU A 205 20.24 -6.44 -5.63
CA GLU A 205 20.96 -5.14 -5.46
C GLU A 205 20.33 -4.35 -4.30
N ILE A 206 18.98 -4.34 -4.22
CA ILE A 206 18.26 -3.69 -3.11
C ILE A 206 18.56 -4.40 -1.79
N SER A 207 18.55 -5.73 -1.76
CA SER A 207 18.86 -6.54 -0.58
C SER A 207 20.25 -6.24 -0.04
N ASN A 208 21.27 -6.32 -0.90
CA ASN A 208 22.66 -6.01 -0.54
C ASN A 208 22.83 -4.58 -0.04
N PHE A 209 22.16 -3.61 -0.70
CA PHE A 209 22.23 -2.21 -0.27
C PHE A 209 21.61 -2.01 1.11
N LYS A 210 20.44 -2.58 1.37
CA LYS A 210 19.78 -2.51 2.69
C LYS A 210 20.66 -3.11 3.79
N GLU A 211 21.31 -4.23 3.51
CA GLU A 211 22.19 -4.89 4.47
C GLU A 211 23.44 -4.01 4.77
N GLN A 212 24.11 -3.53 3.73
CA GLN A 212 25.34 -2.73 3.87
C GLN A 212 25.11 -1.34 4.48
N HIS A 213 23.93 -0.75 4.27
CA HIS A 213 23.63 0.64 4.66
C HIS A 213 22.45 0.75 5.62
N SER A 214 22.10 -0.34 6.33
CA SER A 214 20.98 -0.40 7.28
C SER A 214 20.99 0.73 8.30
N ASP A 215 22.14 1.06 8.88
CA ASP A 215 22.26 2.10 9.89
C ASP A 215 21.99 3.50 9.32
N LYS A 216 22.47 3.79 8.10
CA LYS A 216 22.22 5.07 7.43
C LYS A 216 20.73 5.23 7.06
N LEU A 217 20.14 4.18 6.50
CA LEU A 217 18.71 4.16 6.17
C LEU A 217 17.85 4.35 7.43
N LYS A 218 18.20 3.66 8.52
CA LYS A 218 17.53 3.80 9.81
C LYS A 218 17.67 5.20 10.40
N ALA A 219 18.88 5.78 10.39
CA ALA A 219 19.11 7.12 10.89
C ALA A 219 18.32 8.17 10.09
N PHE A 220 18.33 8.05 8.77
CA PHE A 220 17.53 8.91 7.89
C PHE A 220 16.03 8.80 8.20
N ARG A 221 15.50 7.59 8.30
CA ARG A 221 14.10 7.34 8.63
C ARG A 221 13.70 7.96 9.98
N ILE A 222 14.51 7.77 11.01
CA ILE A 222 14.25 8.37 12.33
C ILE A 222 14.15 9.89 12.22
N LYS A 223 15.04 10.51 11.44
CA LYS A 223 15.03 11.95 11.20
C LYS A 223 13.73 12.37 10.50
N VAL A 224 13.30 11.65 9.45
CA VAL A 224 12.06 11.90 8.72
C VAL A 224 10.83 11.73 9.63
N GLU A 225 10.73 10.62 10.35
CA GLU A 225 9.57 10.35 11.22
C GLU A 225 9.43 11.39 12.35
N LYS A 226 10.54 11.85 12.92
CA LYS A 226 10.53 12.93 13.90
C LYS A 226 9.98 14.22 13.28
N GLU A 227 10.47 14.58 12.11
CA GLU A 227 10.03 15.78 11.42
C GLU A 227 8.55 15.73 11.02
N ILE A 228 8.06 14.57 10.58
CA ILE A 228 6.64 14.37 10.27
C ILE A 228 5.77 14.68 11.49
N ILE A 229 6.16 14.21 12.68
CA ILE A 229 5.44 14.50 13.92
C ILE A 229 5.45 16.00 14.21
N ASP A 230 6.61 16.64 14.09
CA ASP A 230 6.77 18.08 14.36
C ASP A 230 5.97 18.93 13.36
N ILE A 231 5.92 18.55 12.09
CA ILE A 231 5.11 19.25 11.06
C ILE A 231 3.60 18.99 11.23
N ALA A 232 3.21 17.78 11.62
CA ALA A 232 1.80 17.39 11.73
C ALA A 232 1.01 18.21 12.76
N VAL A 233 1.69 18.75 13.79
CA VAL A 233 1.08 19.58 14.83
C VAL A 233 0.97 21.06 14.43
N ILE A 234 1.57 21.47 13.31
CA ILE A 234 1.50 22.86 12.83
C ILE A 234 0.12 23.07 12.17
N GLU A 235 -0.70 23.94 12.75
CA GLU A 235 -2.04 24.26 12.20
C GLU A 235 -1.99 25.11 10.94
N SER A 236 -1.08 26.10 10.92
CA SER A 236 -0.93 27.01 9.78
C SER A 236 -0.29 26.31 8.58
N GLU A 237 -1.00 26.28 7.45
CA GLU A 237 -0.51 25.69 6.21
C GLU A 237 0.78 26.39 5.70
N GLU A 238 0.87 27.70 5.83
CA GLU A 238 2.05 28.47 5.43
C GLU A 238 3.27 28.10 6.27
N LEU A 239 3.11 28.02 7.60
CA LEU A 239 4.20 27.62 8.50
C LEU A 239 4.61 26.16 8.27
N ARG A 240 3.66 25.27 7.95
CA ARG A 240 3.91 23.90 7.58
C ARG A 240 4.79 23.77 6.34
N LYS A 241 4.43 24.49 5.26
CA LYS A 241 5.23 24.54 4.02
C LYS A 241 6.64 25.06 4.30
N ARG A 242 6.74 26.15 5.05
CA ARG A 242 8.05 26.73 5.41
C ARG A 242 8.90 25.76 6.23
N ARG A 243 8.31 25.02 7.18
CA ARG A 243 9.04 24.01 7.95
C ARG A 243 9.51 22.86 7.07
N LEU A 244 8.67 22.42 6.14
CA LEU A 244 9.03 21.39 5.18
C LEU A 244 10.22 21.82 4.29
N GLU A 245 10.23 23.04 3.80
CA GLU A 245 11.35 23.60 3.04
C GLU A 245 12.65 23.62 3.86
N LEU A 246 12.58 24.07 5.11
CA LEU A 246 13.73 24.04 6.01
C LEU A 246 14.23 22.62 6.24
N PHE A 247 13.32 21.66 6.45
CA PHE A 247 13.70 20.26 6.62
C PHE A 247 14.39 19.67 5.37
N LYS A 248 13.95 20.05 4.18
CA LYS A 248 14.61 19.68 2.92
C LYS A 248 16.07 20.19 2.89
N GLU A 249 16.29 21.44 3.31
CA GLU A 249 17.64 22.01 3.41
C GLU A 249 18.50 21.27 4.46
N GLU A 250 17.97 21.08 5.68
CA GLU A 250 18.64 20.39 6.79
C GLU A 250 18.95 18.93 6.49
N SER A 251 18.25 18.34 5.53
CA SER A 251 18.42 16.91 5.18
C SER A 251 19.38 16.68 4.01
N LYS A 252 19.86 17.74 3.33
CA LYS A 252 20.70 17.62 2.13
C LYS A 252 21.95 16.76 2.36
N ASP A 253 22.64 16.91 3.48
CA ASP A 253 23.86 16.15 3.76
C ASP A 253 23.55 14.67 3.99
N ALA A 254 22.52 14.34 4.77
CA ALA A 254 22.10 12.97 5.00
C ALA A 254 21.62 12.29 3.70
N ILE A 255 20.92 13.03 2.85
CA ILE A 255 20.47 12.57 1.53
C ILE A 255 21.68 12.34 0.63
N LYS A 256 22.64 13.26 0.63
CA LYS A 256 23.89 13.14 -0.14
C LYS A 256 24.66 11.89 0.26
N GLU A 257 24.77 11.57 1.54
CA GLU A 257 25.40 10.34 2.00
C GLU A 257 24.72 9.08 1.48
N ILE A 258 23.37 9.06 1.41
CA ILE A 258 22.62 7.94 0.84
C ILE A 258 22.83 7.86 -0.68
N ILE A 259 22.78 8.99 -1.39
CA ILE A 259 23.04 9.06 -2.83
C ILE A 259 24.46 8.57 -3.17
N ASP A 260 25.47 9.00 -2.41
CA ASP A 260 26.83 8.59 -2.64
C ASP A 260 27.04 7.09 -2.34
N ALA A 261 26.38 6.57 -1.31
CA ALA A 261 26.32 5.13 -1.05
C ALA A 261 25.65 4.36 -2.20
N MET A 262 24.54 4.88 -2.75
CA MET A 262 23.87 4.31 -3.91
C MET A 262 24.80 4.27 -5.13
N LYS A 263 25.52 5.36 -5.44
CA LYS A 263 26.46 5.42 -6.57
C LYS A 263 27.59 4.41 -6.43
N ILE A 264 28.17 4.27 -5.23
CA ILE A 264 29.23 3.31 -4.92
C ILE A 264 28.71 1.87 -5.12
N SER A 265 27.48 1.60 -4.76
CA SER A 265 26.83 0.29 -4.92
C SER A 265 26.35 0.01 -6.36
N GLY A 266 26.67 0.88 -7.32
CA GLY A 266 26.32 0.70 -8.73
C GLY A 266 24.94 1.21 -9.14
N PHE A 267 24.21 1.83 -8.22
CA PHE A 267 22.94 2.49 -8.56
C PHE A 267 23.22 3.73 -9.42
N LYS A 268 22.84 3.68 -10.68
CA LYS A 268 22.90 4.85 -11.55
C LYS A 268 21.83 5.85 -11.11
N GLY A 269 22.27 6.87 -10.39
CA GLY A 269 21.45 8.00 -9.95
C GLY A 269 21.11 8.97 -11.08
#